data_1cdcbb811c5c149b2c4cb4d585f3e97a
#
_entry.id   1cdcbb811c5c149b2c4cb4d585f3e97a
#
_cell.length_a   1.000
_cell.length_b   1.000
_cell.length_c   1.000
_cell.angle_alpha   90.00
_cell.angle_beta   90.00
_cell.angle_gamma   90.00
#
_symmetry.space_group_name_H-M   'P 1'
#
loop_
_entity.id
_entity.type
_entity.pdbx_description
1 polymer ?
#
loop_
_entity_poly.entity_id
_entity_poly.type
_entity_poly.pdbx_seq_one_letter_code
_entity_poly.pdbx_strand_id
1 'polypeptide(L)'
;MLQALKHRGPDSTGFALYGQGNNQGDYIMRFKVGENVAEGSSAVNEEKSVYDARRKEVDKHIRDLGGSIVNDAQLTPYSFRYCIKYDKDLMEFSKKIESVEMTEILSLGKSLELVKDIGDAGVVSKQYGLDKIKGTHAIGHSRMATESGVDIRSAHPFWGYPFSDVSVVHNGQLTNYWNNRRALENKGMRFMSECDSELIAVYLAQKMRSGASLQDGMQDSLKELDGVFTYLVATKDSLGMAKDTMAAKPMVLYESKDLVALGSEEIAIRTLLPQEIDTYDPYDGEVKVWQI
;
A
#
# COMPACT_ATOMS: atom_id res chain seq x y z
N MET A 1 6.77 -15.62 1.88
CA MET A 1 5.35 -15.55 2.27
C MET A 1 4.43 -15.38 1.07
N LEU A 2 4.35 -14.24 0.37
CA LEU A 2 3.39 -14.04 -0.72
C LEU A 2 3.52 -15.04 -1.87
N GLN A 3 4.73 -15.47 -2.22
CA GLN A 3 4.93 -16.49 -3.26
C GLN A 3 4.28 -17.84 -2.89
N ALA A 4 4.22 -18.18 -1.62
CA ALA A 4 3.52 -19.39 -1.16
C ALA A 4 1.98 -19.27 -1.29
N LEU A 5 1.47 -18.05 -1.38
CA LEU A 5 0.05 -17.75 -1.58
C LEU A 5 -0.31 -17.48 -3.05
N LYS A 6 0.58 -17.79 -4.01
CA LYS A 6 0.37 -17.54 -5.44
C LYS A 6 -0.96 -18.13 -5.96
N HIS A 7 -1.39 -19.28 -5.43
CA HIS A 7 -2.66 -19.91 -5.81
C HIS A 7 -3.90 -19.07 -5.47
N ARG A 8 -3.78 -18.09 -4.56
CA ARG A 8 -4.87 -17.17 -4.20
C ARG A 8 -5.03 -15.98 -5.15
N GLY A 9 -4.02 -15.69 -5.97
CA GLY A 9 -4.09 -14.59 -6.93
C GLY A 9 -2.73 -14.26 -7.54
N PRO A 10 -2.48 -14.70 -8.77
CA PRO A 10 -1.22 -14.44 -9.46
C PRO A 10 -1.21 -13.17 -10.32
N ASP A 11 -2.36 -12.45 -10.41
CA ASP A 11 -2.55 -11.45 -11.48
C ASP A 11 -1.91 -10.11 -11.15
N SER A 12 -1.95 -9.70 -9.90
CA SER A 12 -1.24 -8.52 -9.41
C SER A 12 -0.71 -8.74 -8.01
N THR A 13 0.43 -8.14 -7.72
CA THR A 13 1.04 -8.21 -6.39
C THR A 13 1.58 -6.85 -5.98
N GLY A 14 1.45 -6.54 -4.70
CA GLY A 14 2.07 -5.34 -4.15
C GLY A 14 2.61 -5.56 -2.75
N PHE A 15 3.55 -4.68 -2.42
CA PHE A 15 4.30 -4.67 -1.18
C PHE A 15 4.37 -3.25 -0.63
N ALA A 16 4.15 -3.08 0.65
CA ALA A 16 4.50 -1.89 1.39
C ALA A 16 5.62 -2.26 2.37
N LEU A 17 6.76 -1.62 2.20
CA LEU A 17 8.01 -1.90 2.89
C LEU A 17 8.37 -0.71 3.77
N TYR A 18 8.78 -0.96 4.99
CA TYR A 18 9.16 0.07 5.95
C TYR A 18 10.63 -0.07 6.28
N GLY A 19 11.43 0.82 5.69
CA GLY A 19 12.87 0.87 5.87
C GLY A 19 13.29 1.84 6.97
N GLN A 20 14.58 1.82 7.28
CA GLN A 20 15.19 2.93 8.00
C GLN A 20 15.07 4.15 7.10
N GLY A 21 14.25 5.12 7.52
CA GLY A 21 14.04 6.36 6.76
C GLY A 21 15.37 7.03 6.43
N ASN A 22 15.42 7.77 5.35
CA ASN A 22 16.60 8.56 5.00
C ASN A 22 16.97 9.50 6.14
N ASN A 23 18.24 9.52 6.49
CA ASN A 23 18.82 10.41 7.49
C ASN A 23 18.61 11.85 7.08
N GLN A 24 17.54 12.53 7.43
CA GLN A 24 17.37 13.99 7.37
C GLN A 24 15.93 14.47 7.16
N GLY A 25 14.92 13.60 7.29
CA GLY A 25 13.51 14.01 7.13
C GLY A 25 13.04 14.15 5.69
N ASP A 26 13.82 13.67 4.72
CA ASP A 26 13.44 13.65 3.32
C ASP A 26 12.32 12.64 3.05
N TYR A 27 11.45 12.95 2.09
CA TYR A 27 10.41 12.02 1.65
C TYR A 27 10.94 11.07 0.58
N ILE A 28 10.49 9.83 0.65
CA ILE A 28 10.64 8.85 -0.42
C ILE A 28 9.33 8.83 -1.20
N MET A 29 9.38 9.19 -2.47
CA MET A 29 8.26 9.12 -3.38
C MET A 29 8.44 7.97 -4.36
N ARG A 30 7.52 7.02 -4.32
CA ARG A 30 7.37 6.00 -5.37
C ARG A 30 6.22 6.41 -6.25
N PHE A 31 6.46 6.48 -7.56
CA PHE A 31 5.44 6.86 -8.52
C PHE A 31 5.65 6.18 -9.86
N LYS A 32 4.59 6.13 -10.65
CA LYS A 32 4.62 5.67 -12.03
C LYS A 32 4.01 6.73 -12.95
N VAL A 33 4.43 6.72 -14.22
CA VAL A 33 3.96 7.63 -15.28
C VAL A 33 3.34 6.87 -16.45
N GLY A 34 2.92 5.65 -16.20
CA GLY A 34 2.31 4.73 -17.13
C GLY A 34 2.13 3.36 -16.48
N GLU A 35 1.68 2.39 -17.24
CA GLU A 35 1.39 1.04 -16.74
C GLU A 35 1.98 -0.02 -17.66
N ASN A 36 2.30 -1.17 -17.08
CA ASN A 36 2.58 -2.37 -17.85
C ASN A 36 1.28 -2.92 -18.41
N VAL A 37 1.29 -3.32 -19.65
CA VAL A 37 0.13 -3.93 -20.29
C VAL A 37 0.21 -5.44 -20.09
N ALA A 38 -0.85 -6.02 -19.54
CA ALA A 38 -0.93 -7.46 -19.33
C ALA A 38 -0.80 -8.23 -20.65
N GLU A 39 -0.10 -9.36 -20.63
CA GLU A 39 -0.04 -10.27 -21.76
C GLU A 39 -1.46 -10.68 -22.21
N GLY A 40 -1.73 -10.58 -23.49
CA GLY A 40 -3.06 -10.87 -24.07
C GLY A 40 -4.03 -9.68 -24.09
N SER A 41 -3.65 -8.51 -23.57
CA SER A 41 -4.42 -7.29 -23.74
C SER A 41 -4.30 -6.75 -25.16
N SER A 42 -5.35 -6.09 -25.65
CA SER A 42 -5.32 -5.34 -26.91
C SER A 42 -4.58 -3.99 -26.79
N ALA A 43 -4.28 -3.55 -25.58
CA ALA A 43 -3.51 -2.34 -25.33
C ALA A 43 -2.03 -2.57 -25.66
N VAL A 44 -1.35 -1.51 -26.10
CA VAL A 44 0.07 -1.53 -26.42
C VAL A 44 0.84 -0.70 -25.41
N ASN A 45 1.99 -1.18 -24.97
CA ASN A 45 2.88 -0.40 -24.12
C ASN A 45 3.26 0.92 -24.84
N GLU A 46 3.20 2.02 -24.11
CA GLU A 46 3.62 3.33 -24.63
C GLU A 46 5.14 3.34 -24.90
N GLU A 47 5.56 4.21 -25.80
CA GLU A 47 6.98 4.38 -26.09
C GLU A 47 7.72 5.01 -24.88
N LYS A 48 8.97 4.62 -24.71
CA LYS A 48 9.83 5.17 -23.65
C LYS A 48 9.90 6.70 -23.67
N SER A 49 9.84 7.31 -24.86
CA SER A 49 9.84 8.77 -25.04
C SER A 49 8.68 9.46 -24.31
N VAL A 50 7.51 8.82 -24.25
CA VAL A 50 6.33 9.30 -23.54
C VAL A 50 6.55 9.29 -22.03
N TYR A 51 7.07 8.17 -21.51
CA TYR A 51 7.41 8.06 -20.09
C TYR A 51 8.47 9.10 -19.66
N ASP A 52 9.50 9.30 -20.50
CA ASP A 52 10.56 10.28 -20.25
C ASP A 52 10.02 11.72 -20.26
N ALA A 53 9.04 12.02 -21.12
CA ALA A 53 8.38 13.33 -21.15
C ALA A 53 7.56 13.59 -19.89
N ARG A 54 6.72 12.64 -19.48
CA ARG A 54 5.93 12.73 -18.25
C ARG A 54 6.81 12.84 -17.00
N ARG A 55 7.90 12.07 -16.93
CA ARG A 55 8.90 12.18 -15.85
C ARG A 55 9.48 13.59 -15.75
N LYS A 56 9.89 14.19 -16.88
CA LYS A 56 10.42 15.56 -16.91
C LYS A 56 9.40 16.58 -16.41
N GLU A 57 8.11 16.36 -16.72
CA GLU A 57 7.03 17.22 -16.22
C GLU A 57 6.84 17.06 -14.70
N VAL A 58 6.91 15.84 -14.17
CA VAL A 58 6.94 15.58 -12.71
C VAL A 58 8.13 16.32 -12.08
N ASP A 59 9.34 16.19 -12.63
CA ASP A 59 10.54 16.87 -12.14
C ASP A 59 10.38 18.39 -12.11
N LYS A 60 9.74 18.96 -13.13
CA LYS A 60 9.42 20.37 -13.20
C LYS A 60 8.44 20.77 -12.08
N HIS A 61 7.36 20.02 -11.91
CA HIS A 61 6.38 20.31 -10.86
C HIS A 61 6.96 20.25 -9.46
N ILE A 62 7.85 19.28 -9.17
CA ILE A 62 8.56 19.22 -7.89
C ILE A 62 9.32 20.53 -7.63
N ARG A 63 10.08 21.01 -8.63
CA ARG A 63 10.86 22.26 -8.50
C ARG A 63 9.96 23.51 -8.40
N ASP A 64 8.91 23.59 -9.20
CA ASP A 64 7.96 24.70 -9.20
C ASP A 64 7.25 24.86 -7.84
N LEU A 65 7.02 23.75 -7.14
CA LEU A 65 6.48 23.72 -5.77
C LEU A 65 7.51 24.06 -4.69
N GLY A 66 8.79 24.20 -5.06
CA GLY A 66 9.90 24.48 -4.16
C GLY A 66 10.52 23.22 -3.56
N GLY A 67 10.18 22.04 -4.05
CA GLY A 67 10.84 20.79 -3.69
C GLY A 67 12.19 20.62 -4.41
N SER A 68 13.04 19.76 -3.86
CA SER A 68 14.30 19.37 -4.50
C SER A 68 14.45 17.84 -4.53
N ILE A 69 14.87 17.33 -5.68
CA ILE A 69 15.20 15.91 -5.87
C ILE A 69 16.63 15.70 -5.39
N VAL A 70 16.80 14.91 -4.34
CA VAL A 70 18.11 14.58 -3.75
C VAL A 70 18.74 13.39 -4.43
N ASN A 71 17.92 12.38 -4.69
CA ASN A 71 18.32 11.15 -5.36
C ASN A 71 17.15 10.59 -6.14
N ASP A 72 17.43 9.96 -7.26
CA ASP A 72 16.44 9.32 -8.09
C ASP A 72 16.94 7.97 -8.60
N ALA A 73 15.99 7.05 -8.80
CA ALA A 73 16.22 5.76 -9.43
C ALA A 73 15.05 5.42 -10.36
N GLN A 74 15.36 4.94 -11.53
CA GLN A 74 14.40 4.32 -12.43
C GLN A 74 14.39 2.82 -12.16
N LEU A 75 13.21 2.26 -11.92
CA LEU A 75 13.02 0.86 -11.55
C LEU A 75 12.50 0.04 -12.73
N THR A 76 11.55 0.61 -13.45
CA THR A 76 11.02 0.09 -14.72
C THR A 76 11.00 1.23 -15.74
N PRO A 77 10.66 1.00 -17.01
CA PRO A 77 10.53 2.10 -17.98
C PRO A 77 9.57 3.21 -17.52
N TYR A 78 8.54 2.87 -16.73
CA TYR A 78 7.45 3.77 -16.32
C TYR A 78 7.39 4.05 -14.82
N SER A 79 8.25 3.45 -13.98
CA SER A 79 8.19 3.65 -12.53
C SER A 79 9.53 4.13 -11.93
N PHE A 80 9.40 5.00 -10.93
CA PHE A 80 10.53 5.75 -10.37
C PHE A 80 10.47 5.78 -8.84
N ARG A 81 11.66 5.93 -8.25
CA ARG A 81 11.87 6.18 -6.84
C ARG A 81 12.66 7.48 -6.67
N TYR A 82 12.06 8.45 -6.03
CA TYR A 82 12.71 9.72 -5.72
C TYR A 82 12.87 9.91 -4.22
N CYS A 83 14.01 10.45 -3.83
CA CYS A 83 14.22 11.04 -2.51
C CYS A 83 14.09 12.56 -2.68
N ILE A 84 13.15 13.17 -1.98
CA ILE A 84 12.82 14.60 -2.16
C ILE A 84 12.84 15.35 -0.83
N LYS A 85 13.34 16.58 -0.85
CA LYS A 85 13.15 17.54 0.22
C LYS A 85 11.95 18.40 -0.08
N TYR A 86 11.00 18.41 0.84
CA TYR A 86 9.79 19.22 0.74
C TYR A 86 9.23 19.47 2.14
N ASP A 87 8.83 20.70 2.44
CA ASP A 87 8.43 21.15 3.78
C ASP A 87 7.06 21.82 3.82
N LYS A 88 6.32 21.78 2.68
CA LYS A 88 5.01 22.40 2.56
C LYS A 88 3.89 21.36 2.54
N ASP A 89 2.72 21.72 2.06
CA ASP A 89 1.52 20.89 2.01
C ASP A 89 1.68 19.70 1.06
N LEU A 90 1.66 18.48 1.60
CA LEU A 90 1.76 17.24 0.82
C LEU A 90 0.53 16.98 -0.06
N MET A 91 -0.64 17.49 0.32
CA MET A 91 -1.86 17.33 -0.48
C MET A 91 -1.78 18.15 -1.76
N GLU A 92 -1.35 19.41 -1.66
CA GLU A 92 -1.11 20.27 -2.82
C GLU A 92 -0.01 19.68 -3.71
N PHE A 93 1.08 19.22 -3.10
CA PHE A 93 2.17 18.56 -3.79
C PHE A 93 1.69 17.36 -4.60
N SER A 94 1.04 16.42 -3.95
CA SER A 94 0.58 15.18 -4.59
C SER A 94 -0.44 15.48 -5.70
N LYS A 95 -1.40 16.38 -5.46
CA LYS A 95 -2.37 16.81 -6.46
C LYS A 95 -1.70 17.39 -7.72
N LYS A 96 -0.63 18.17 -7.53
CA LYS A 96 0.11 18.77 -8.64
C LYS A 96 0.92 17.73 -9.42
N ILE A 97 1.58 16.80 -8.74
CA ILE A 97 2.32 15.71 -9.39
C ILE A 97 1.36 14.82 -10.22
N GLU A 98 0.23 14.45 -9.64
CA GLU A 98 -0.77 13.60 -10.29
C GLU A 98 -1.64 14.33 -11.32
N SER A 99 -1.44 15.63 -11.52
CA SER A 99 -2.00 16.35 -12.69
C SER A 99 -1.28 16.02 -13.98
N VAL A 100 -0.09 15.41 -13.93
CA VAL A 100 0.59 14.88 -15.11
C VAL A 100 -0.14 13.61 -15.56
N GLU A 101 -0.42 13.52 -16.86
CA GLU A 101 -1.16 12.41 -17.44
C GLU A 101 -0.57 11.06 -17.08
N MET A 102 -1.40 10.07 -16.77
CA MET A 102 -1.03 8.70 -16.39
C MET A 102 -0.06 8.61 -15.20
N THR A 103 0.07 9.68 -14.42
CA THR A 103 0.93 9.69 -13.24
C THR A 103 0.14 9.30 -12.00
N GLU A 104 0.69 8.39 -11.22
CA GLU A 104 0.16 7.94 -9.93
C GLU A 104 1.28 7.90 -8.90
N ILE A 105 1.07 8.54 -7.75
CA ILE A 105 1.93 8.38 -6.58
C ILE A 105 1.51 7.11 -5.85
N LEU A 106 2.40 6.13 -5.81
CA LEU A 106 2.19 4.86 -5.08
C LEU A 106 2.37 5.05 -3.58
N SER A 107 3.37 5.82 -3.20
CA SER A 107 3.61 6.24 -1.82
C SER A 107 4.43 7.53 -1.74
N LEU A 108 4.18 8.32 -0.70
CA LEU A 108 4.97 9.48 -0.32
C LEU A 108 5.13 9.47 1.20
N GLY A 109 6.24 8.92 1.67
CA GLY A 109 6.50 8.69 3.09
C GLY A 109 7.95 8.94 3.46
N LYS A 110 8.25 8.88 4.74
CA LYS A 110 9.62 8.97 5.26
C LYS A 110 10.26 7.59 5.44
N SER A 111 9.44 6.56 5.59
CA SER A 111 9.84 5.16 5.81
C SER A 111 9.18 4.21 4.83
N LEU A 112 7.96 4.54 4.36
CA LEU A 112 7.15 3.72 3.46
C LEU A 112 7.68 3.76 2.04
N GLU A 113 7.87 2.60 1.48
CA GLU A 113 8.07 2.39 0.04
C GLU A 113 7.03 1.38 -0.47
N LEU A 114 6.07 1.83 -1.27
CA LEU A 114 5.04 0.98 -1.82
C LEU A 114 5.33 0.66 -3.29
N VAL A 115 5.25 -0.61 -3.60
CA VAL A 115 5.42 -1.16 -4.96
C VAL A 115 4.25 -2.07 -5.25
N LYS A 116 3.62 -1.89 -6.39
CA LYS A 116 2.57 -2.78 -6.90
C LYS A 116 2.63 -2.87 -8.42
N ASP A 117 2.46 -4.07 -8.96
CA ASP A 117 2.46 -4.29 -10.41
C ASP A 117 1.72 -5.58 -10.77
N ILE A 118 1.57 -5.81 -12.08
CA ILE A 118 1.03 -7.04 -12.64
C ILE A 118 2.05 -8.17 -12.45
N GLY A 119 1.54 -9.33 -12.07
CA GLY A 119 2.31 -10.55 -11.90
C GLY A 119 2.37 -11.06 -10.47
N ASP A 120 2.91 -12.26 -10.32
CA ASP A 120 3.09 -12.87 -9.00
C ASP A 120 4.20 -12.20 -8.17
N ALA A 121 4.25 -12.54 -6.90
CA ALA A 121 5.17 -11.94 -5.94
C ALA A 121 6.65 -12.09 -6.33
N GLY A 122 7.03 -13.19 -6.97
CA GLY A 122 8.40 -13.42 -7.43
C GLY A 122 8.78 -12.50 -8.60
N VAL A 123 7.87 -12.33 -9.55
CA VAL A 123 8.05 -11.44 -10.71
C VAL A 123 8.19 -9.99 -10.24
N VAL A 124 7.22 -9.49 -9.48
CA VAL A 124 7.22 -8.10 -8.98
C VAL A 124 8.42 -7.84 -8.07
N SER A 125 8.73 -8.75 -7.15
CA SER A 125 9.89 -8.61 -6.27
C SER A 125 11.20 -8.47 -7.04
N LYS A 126 11.41 -9.30 -8.07
CA LYS A 126 12.60 -9.25 -8.91
C LYS A 126 12.66 -7.97 -9.74
N GLN A 127 11.54 -7.57 -10.35
CA GLN A 127 11.43 -6.39 -11.19
C GLN A 127 11.82 -5.10 -10.43
N TYR A 128 11.41 -5.02 -9.17
CA TYR A 128 11.66 -3.85 -8.32
C TYR A 128 12.86 -4.00 -7.38
N GLY A 129 13.59 -5.11 -7.45
CA GLY A 129 14.79 -5.36 -6.65
C GLY A 129 14.53 -5.34 -5.15
N LEU A 130 13.40 -5.93 -4.71
CA LEU A 130 12.96 -5.86 -3.31
C LEU A 130 13.90 -6.62 -2.36
N ASP A 131 14.66 -7.58 -2.87
CA ASP A 131 15.70 -8.32 -2.14
C ASP A 131 16.85 -7.42 -1.62
N LYS A 132 16.98 -6.23 -2.17
CA LYS A 132 18.00 -5.23 -1.78
C LYS A 132 17.49 -4.25 -0.73
N ILE A 133 16.20 -4.21 -0.48
CA ILE A 133 15.60 -3.28 0.48
C ILE A 133 15.72 -3.87 1.89
N LYS A 134 16.28 -3.09 2.81
CA LYS A 134 16.36 -3.42 4.23
C LYS A 134 15.28 -2.65 4.98
N GLY A 135 14.55 -3.34 5.82
CA GLY A 135 13.47 -2.75 6.60
C GLY A 135 13.19 -3.53 7.88
N THR A 136 12.31 -3.00 8.69
CA THR A 136 11.88 -3.58 9.95
C THR A 136 10.65 -4.45 9.76
N HIS A 137 9.71 -4.03 8.91
CA HIS A 137 8.47 -4.75 8.67
C HIS A 137 7.90 -4.44 7.27
N ALA A 138 6.95 -5.26 6.86
CA ALA A 138 6.30 -5.13 5.57
C ALA A 138 4.90 -5.73 5.61
N ILE A 139 4.00 -5.22 4.79
CA ILE A 139 2.75 -5.87 4.44
C ILE A 139 2.68 -6.06 2.93
N GLY A 140 1.92 -7.04 2.48
CA GLY A 140 1.80 -7.29 1.05
C GLY A 140 0.54 -8.10 0.72
N HIS A 141 0.16 -8.06 -0.54
CA HIS A 141 -1.04 -8.73 -1.03
C HIS A 141 -0.86 -9.24 -2.46
N SER A 142 -1.41 -10.40 -2.73
CA SER A 142 -1.58 -10.95 -4.08
C SER A 142 -3.07 -11.00 -4.39
N ARG A 143 -3.46 -10.52 -5.57
CA ARG A 143 -4.87 -10.43 -5.99
C ARG A 143 -5.10 -11.25 -7.26
N MET A 144 -6.24 -11.94 -7.30
CA MET A 144 -6.84 -12.47 -8.52
C MET A 144 -7.79 -11.42 -9.08
N ALA A 145 -7.64 -11.09 -10.36
CA ALA A 145 -8.59 -10.23 -11.04
C ALA A 145 -9.92 -11.01 -11.24
N THR A 146 -11.00 -10.47 -10.69
CA THR A 146 -12.32 -11.10 -10.77
C THR A 146 -13.18 -10.56 -11.92
N GLU A 147 -12.74 -9.47 -12.56
CA GLU A 147 -13.45 -8.79 -13.64
C GLU A 147 -12.50 -8.42 -14.78
N SER A 148 -13.06 -8.05 -15.93
CA SER A 148 -12.34 -7.77 -17.17
C SER A 148 -11.33 -6.61 -17.02
N GLY A 149 -10.09 -6.96 -16.83
CA GLY A 149 -8.94 -6.03 -16.78
C GLY A 149 -8.29 -5.95 -15.40
N VAL A 150 -6.98 -6.20 -15.36
CA VAL A 150 -6.17 -5.99 -14.16
C VAL A 150 -5.87 -4.50 -14.06
N ASP A 151 -6.62 -3.78 -13.23
CA ASP A 151 -6.30 -2.40 -12.90
C ASP A 151 -5.34 -2.36 -11.70
N ILE A 152 -4.11 -1.92 -11.95
CA ILE A 152 -3.08 -1.79 -10.91
C ILE A 152 -3.49 -0.76 -9.85
N ARG A 153 -4.29 0.25 -10.18
CA ARG A 153 -4.79 1.23 -9.21
C ARG A 153 -5.61 0.58 -8.12
N SER A 154 -6.37 -0.46 -8.47
CA SER A 154 -7.16 -1.27 -7.55
C SER A 154 -6.36 -2.39 -6.86
N ALA A 155 -5.05 -2.54 -7.15
CA ALA A 155 -4.19 -3.50 -6.48
C ALA A 155 -3.73 -2.98 -5.11
N HIS A 156 -3.65 -3.91 -4.14
CA HIS A 156 -3.09 -3.63 -2.81
C HIS A 156 -1.56 -3.60 -2.84
N PRO A 157 -0.92 -2.96 -1.83
CA PRO A 157 -1.48 -2.18 -0.72
C PRO A 157 -2.02 -0.82 -1.17
N PHE A 158 -2.87 -0.22 -0.31
CA PHE A 158 -3.31 1.17 -0.46
C PHE A 158 -2.56 2.05 0.53
N TRP A 159 -2.10 3.19 0.05
CA TRP A 159 -1.52 4.24 0.87
C TRP A 159 -2.63 5.13 1.45
N GLY A 160 -2.51 5.50 2.73
CA GLY A 160 -3.45 6.40 3.41
C GLY A 160 -3.27 7.86 3.00
N TYR A 161 -3.52 8.16 1.73
CA TYR A 161 -3.33 9.47 1.10
C TYR A 161 -4.10 10.61 1.83
N PRO A 162 -3.51 11.76 2.09
CA PRO A 162 -2.10 12.14 1.93
C PRO A 162 -1.28 12.02 3.21
N PHE A 163 -1.67 11.13 4.13
CA PHE A 163 -0.98 10.90 5.39
C PHE A 163 0.22 9.96 5.14
N SER A 164 1.43 10.45 5.40
CA SER A 164 2.64 9.68 5.13
C SER A 164 2.76 8.44 6.01
N ASP A 165 3.41 7.41 5.48
CA ASP A 165 3.78 6.18 6.19
C ASP A 165 2.62 5.34 6.72
N VAL A 166 1.41 5.45 6.15
CA VAL A 166 0.28 4.55 6.46
C VAL A 166 -0.07 3.74 5.22
N SER A 167 -0.09 2.42 5.34
CA SER A 167 -0.53 1.53 4.27
C SER A 167 -1.41 0.40 4.78
N VAL A 168 -2.31 -0.08 3.93
CA VAL A 168 -3.31 -1.11 4.27
C VAL A 168 -3.37 -2.18 3.20
N VAL A 169 -3.51 -3.44 3.61
CA VAL A 169 -3.96 -4.55 2.79
C VAL A 169 -5.23 -5.14 3.39
N HIS A 170 -6.18 -5.56 2.57
CA HIS A 170 -7.51 -5.95 2.99
C HIS A 170 -7.99 -7.18 2.23
N ASN A 171 -8.65 -8.07 2.92
CA ASN A 171 -9.46 -9.15 2.37
C ASN A 171 -10.90 -8.96 2.81
N GLY A 172 -11.82 -8.88 1.87
CA GLY A 172 -13.23 -8.73 2.18
C GLY A 172 -13.95 -7.77 1.26
N GLN A 173 -15.06 -7.25 1.75
CA GLN A 173 -15.86 -6.22 1.09
C GLN A 173 -16.48 -5.32 2.15
N LEU A 174 -16.42 -4.00 1.91
CA LEU A 174 -17.14 -3.02 2.70
C LEU A 174 -18.49 -2.73 2.03
N THR A 175 -19.54 -2.69 2.84
CA THR A 175 -20.84 -2.16 2.43
C THR A 175 -20.89 -0.64 2.62
N ASN A 176 -21.89 0.02 2.08
CA ASN A 176 -22.05 1.48 2.20
C ASN A 176 -20.84 2.30 1.73
N TYR A 177 -20.02 1.75 0.83
CA TYR A 177 -18.78 2.37 0.34
C TYR A 177 -18.98 3.84 -0.08
N TRP A 178 -19.94 4.13 -0.93
CA TRP A 178 -20.18 5.47 -1.45
C TRP A 178 -20.59 6.50 -0.38
N ASN A 179 -21.30 6.07 0.66
CA ASN A 179 -21.68 6.97 1.77
C ASN A 179 -20.44 7.29 2.61
N ASN A 180 -19.67 6.30 2.95
CA ASN A 180 -18.43 6.46 3.72
C ASN A 180 -17.40 7.29 2.95
N ARG A 181 -17.23 7.04 1.65
CA ARG A 181 -16.35 7.81 0.77
C ARG A 181 -16.74 9.29 0.77
N ARG A 182 -18.00 9.61 0.50
CA ARG A 182 -18.50 11.00 0.52
C ARG A 182 -18.29 11.69 1.87
N ALA A 183 -18.49 10.97 2.97
CA ALA A 183 -18.24 11.51 4.30
C ALA A 183 -16.76 11.87 4.53
N LEU A 184 -15.82 11.06 4.00
CA LEU A 184 -14.38 11.32 4.06
C LEU A 184 -13.97 12.44 3.10
N GLU A 185 -14.51 12.47 1.88
CA GLU A 185 -14.28 13.55 0.91
C GLU A 185 -14.74 14.91 1.47
N ASN A 186 -15.88 14.96 2.18
CA ASN A 186 -16.36 16.16 2.86
C ASN A 186 -15.43 16.63 4.00
N LYS A 187 -14.62 15.72 4.57
CA LYS A 187 -13.54 16.05 5.52
C LYS A 187 -12.22 16.44 4.83
N GLY A 188 -12.21 16.60 3.51
CA GLY A 188 -11.05 16.98 2.73
C GLY A 188 -10.11 15.81 2.39
N MET A 189 -10.54 14.55 2.58
CA MET A 189 -9.76 13.39 2.16
C MET A 189 -9.96 13.14 0.66
N ARG A 190 -8.97 12.50 0.05
CA ARG A 190 -8.96 12.21 -1.39
C ARG A 190 -8.77 10.71 -1.62
N PHE A 191 -9.35 10.22 -2.70
CA PHE A 191 -9.25 8.84 -3.15
C PHE A 191 -8.60 8.79 -4.53
N MET A 192 -7.82 7.74 -4.78
CA MET A 192 -7.12 7.50 -6.04
C MET A 192 -7.81 6.41 -6.88
N SER A 193 -8.60 5.55 -6.24
CA SER A 193 -9.32 4.45 -6.86
C SER A 193 -10.79 4.42 -6.44
N GLU A 194 -11.54 3.48 -6.97
CA GLU A 194 -12.89 3.14 -6.53
C GLU A 194 -12.91 1.85 -5.68
N CYS A 195 -11.74 1.40 -5.22
CA CYS A 195 -11.63 0.22 -4.40
C CYS A 195 -12.04 0.49 -2.95
N ASP A 196 -12.88 -0.36 -2.41
CA ASP A 196 -13.33 -0.27 -1.01
C ASP A 196 -12.18 -0.40 0.00
N SER A 197 -11.13 -1.11 -0.37
CA SER A 197 -9.94 -1.28 0.47
C SER A 197 -9.17 0.01 0.69
N GLU A 198 -9.18 0.93 -0.30
CA GLU A 198 -8.60 2.26 -0.13
C GLU A 198 -9.32 3.05 0.95
N LEU A 199 -10.64 2.83 1.09
CA LEU A 199 -11.44 3.52 2.11
C LEU A 199 -10.91 3.24 3.52
N ILE A 200 -10.45 2.02 3.82
CA ILE A 200 -9.86 1.69 5.13
C ILE A 200 -8.59 2.52 5.36
N ALA A 201 -7.71 2.60 4.35
CA ALA A 201 -6.46 3.37 4.46
C ALA A 201 -6.74 4.86 4.69
N VAL A 202 -7.66 5.44 3.92
CA VAL A 202 -8.05 6.85 4.03
C VAL A 202 -8.78 7.13 5.34
N TYR A 203 -9.63 6.21 5.80
CA TYR A 203 -10.31 6.30 7.08
C TYR A 203 -9.33 6.35 8.26
N LEU A 204 -8.39 5.41 8.32
CA LEU A 204 -7.37 5.37 9.36
C LEU A 204 -6.48 6.61 9.33
N ALA A 205 -6.05 7.03 8.14
CA ALA A 205 -5.29 8.26 7.96
C ALA A 205 -6.06 9.50 8.48
N GLN A 206 -7.37 9.58 8.22
CA GLN A 206 -8.21 10.67 8.71
C GLN A 206 -8.34 10.65 10.25
N LYS A 207 -8.56 9.48 10.86
CA LYS A 207 -8.61 9.33 12.32
C LYS A 207 -7.29 9.75 12.97
N MET A 208 -6.16 9.27 12.45
CA MET A 208 -4.84 9.64 12.97
C MET A 208 -4.52 11.13 12.76
N ARG A 209 -4.90 11.71 11.63
CA ARG A 209 -4.81 13.16 11.38
C ARG A 209 -5.60 13.97 12.38
N SER A 210 -6.72 13.45 12.89
CA SER A 210 -7.55 14.07 13.92
C SER A 210 -7.06 13.81 15.35
N GLY A 211 -5.92 13.14 15.53
CA GLY A 211 -5.26 12.91 16.81
C GLY A 211 -5.58 11.56 17.48
N ALA A 212 -6.32 10.67 16.83
CA ALA A 212 -6.53 9.32 17.34
C ALA A 212 -5.24 8.48 17.24
N SER A 213 -5.03 7.56 18.19
CA SER A 213 -4.02 6.53 18.03
C SER A 213 -4.39 5.56 16.91
N LEU A 214 -3.40 4.82 16.37
CA LEU A 214 -3.70 3.76 15.40
C LEU A 214 -4.68 2.74 15.98
N GLN A 215 -4.46 2.32 17.22
CA GLN A 215 -5.32 1.34 17.88
C GLN A 215 -6.78 1.84 18.04
N ASP A 216 -6.97 3.09 18.45
CA ASP A 216 -8.31 3.67 18.57
C ASP A 216 -8.99 3.77 17.19
N GLY A 217 -8.27 4.22 16.16
CA GLY A 217 -8.77 4.26 14.79
C GLY A 217 -9.18 2.89 14.25
N MET A 218 -8.41 1.85 14.59
CA MET A 218 -8.74 0.48 14.22
C MET A 218 -9.95 -0.05 15.00
N GLN A 219 -10.07 0.20 16.30
CA GLN A 219 -11.23 -0.17 17.09
C GLN A 219 -12.50 0.54 16.62
N ASP A 220 -12.39 1.82 16.27
CA ASP A 220 -13.50 2.58 15.70
C ASP A 220 -13.92 2.03 14.34
N SER A 221 -12.96 1.56 13.52
CA SER A 221 -13.27 1.00 12.21
C SER A 221 -14.20 -0.21 12.27
N LEU A 222 -14.09 -1.05 13.31
CA LEU A 222 -14.99 -2.19 13.51
C LEU A 222 -16.44 -1.79 13.85
N LYS A 223 -16.65 -0.55 14.30
CA LYS A 223 -17.98 -0.02 14.65
C LYS A 223 -18.55 0.85 13.52
N GLU A 224 -17.69 1.57 12.81
CA GLU A 224 -18.09 2.61 11.85
C GLU A 224 -18.08 2.11 10.39
N LEU A 225 -17.26 1.10 10.08
CA LEU A 225 -17.22 0.48 8.76
C LEU A 225 -18.06 -0.79 8.78
N ASP A 226 -19.00 -0.88 7.86
CA ASP A 226 -19.87 -2.04 7.71
C ASP A 226 -19.35 -2.94 6.59
N GLY A 227 -19.36 -4.28 6.82
CA GLY A 227 -18.86 -5.23 5.86
C GLY A 227 -18.32 -6.52 6.47
N VAL A 228 -17.72 -7.35 5.63
CA VAL A 228 -17.02 -8.56 6.05
C VAL A 228 -15.56 -8.41 5.64
N PHE A 229 -14.67 -8.20 6.60
CA PHE A 229 -13.31 -7.81 6.31
C PHE A 229 -12.28 -8.27 7.35
N THR A 230 -11.09 -8.50 6.86
CA THR A 230 -9.87 -8.58 7.67
C THR A 230 -8.81 -7.72 6.99
N TYR A 231 -8.15 -6.85 7.73
CA TYR A 231 -7.10 -6.02 7.16
C TYR A 231 -5.84 -5.98 8.03
N LEU A 232 -4.71 -5.73 7.37
CA LEU A 232 -3.45 -5.34 8.01
C LEU A 232 -3.19 -3.87 7.68
N VAL A 233 -2.71 -3.15 8.65
CA VAL A 233 -2.21 -1.80 8.51
C VAL A 233 -0.77 -1.73 9.01
N ALA A 234 0.07 -0.99 8.30
CA ALA A 234 1.41 -0.69 8.76
C ALA A 234 1.64 0.82 8.75
N THR A 235 2.37 1.27 9.75
CA THR A 235 2.85 2.64 9.87
C THR A 235 4.37 2.63 10.00
N LYS A 236 4.98 3.79 10.17
CA LYS A 236 6.43 3.90 10.37
C LYS A 236 6.96 3.01 11.50
N ASP A 237 6.21 2.82 12.56
CA ASP A 237 6.63 2.22 13.82
C ASP A 237 5.66 1.17 14.39
N SER A 238 4.64 0.81 13.61
CA SER A 238 3.61 -0.12 14.08
C SER A 238 3.10 -1.02 12.98
N LEU A 239 2.73 -2.24 13.35
CA LEU A 239 1.95 -3.18 12.55
C LEU A 239 0.63 -3.42 13.27
N GLY A 240 -0.48 -3.35 12.56
CA GLY A 240 -1.81 -3.60 13.11
C GLY A 240 -2.59 -4.63 12.32
N MET A 241 -3.43 -5.37 12.99
CA MET A 241 -4.40 -6.31 12.43
C MET A 241 -5.79 -6.05 13.02
N ALA A 242 -6.79 -6.05 12.15
CA ALA A 242 -8.19 -6.04 12.59
C ALA A 242 -9.01 -7.06 11.80
N LYS A 243 -9.88 -7.74 12.51
CA LYS A 243 -10.82 -8.72 11.99
C LYS A 243 -12.23 -8.30 12.38
N ASP A 244 -13.17 -8.33 11.45
CA ASP A 244 -14.56 -7.95 11.71
C ASP A 244 -15.25 -8.92 12.68
N THR A 245 -16.47 -8.57 13.10
CA THR A 245 -17.24 -9.38 14.05
C THR A 245 -17.83 -10.66 13.43
N MET A 246 -17.85 -10.80 12.12
CA MET A 246 -18.26 -12.04 11.44
C MET A 246 -17.09 -13.00 11.27
N ALA A 247 -15.86 -12.52 11.33
CA ALA A 247 -14.60 -13.26 11.23
C ALA A 247 -14.48 -14.24 10.03
N ALA A 248 -15.24 -13.98 8.96
CA ALA A 248 -15.33 -14.91 7.82
C ALA A 248 -14.09 -14.91 6.90
N LYS A 249 -13.22 -13.88 6.99
CA LYS A 249 -11.99 -13.83 6.19
C LYS A 249 -10.82 -14.45 6.96
N PRO A 250 -10.07 -15.38 6.35
CA PRO A 250 -9.01 -16.10 7.05
C PRO A 250 -7.85 -15.20 7.41
N MET A 251 -7.29 -15.42 8.59
CA MET A 251 -6.04 -14.83 9.05
C MET A 251 -5.40 -15.81 10.04
N VAL A 252 -4.13 -16.09 9.85
CA VAL A 252 -3.31 -16.89 10.76
C VAL A 252 -2.20 -16.01 11.31
N LEU A 253 -1.99 -16.06 12.59
CA LEU A 253 -1.01 -15.28 13.33
C LEU A 253 -0.01 -16.19 14.04
N TYR A 254 1.25 -15.85 13.88
CA TYR A 254 2.36 -16.30 14.73
C TYR A 254 2.94 -15.09 15.45
N GLU A 255 3.15 -15.22 16.75
CA GLU A 255 3.72 -14.17 17.59
C GLU A 255 4.77 -14.76 18.53
N SER A 256 5.95 -14.15 18.52
CA SER A 256 7.02 -14.44 19.48
C SER A 256 7.61 -13.14 20.00
N LYS A 257 8.59 -13.23 20.89
CA LYS A 257 9.28 -12.05 21.41
C LYS A 257 9.92 -11.18 20.32
N ASP A 258 10.41 -11.80 19.25
CA ASP A 258 11.26 -11.13 18.26
C ASP A 258 10.62 -11.06 16.87
N LEU A 259 9.46 -11.70 16.66
CA LEU A 259 8.82 -11.78 15.36
C LEU A 259 7.30 -11.89 15.46
N VAL A 260 6.62 -11.09 14.68
CA VAL A 260 5.20 -11.24 14.37
C VAL A 260 5.07 -11.56 12.89
N ALA A 261 4.33 -12.61 12.55
CA ALA A 261 4.06 -13.00 11.18
C ALA A 261 2.57 -13.30 11.00
N LEU A 262 1.96 -12.70 9.98
CA LEU A 262 0.55 -12.88 9.66
C LEU A 262 0.39 -13.32 8.20
N GLY A 263 -0.61 -14.12 7.94
CA GLY A 263 -0.93 -14.56 6.59
C GLY A 263 -2.36 -15.07 6.50
N SER A 264 -2.89 -15.10 5.29
CA SER A 264 -4.21 -15.73 5.06
C SER A 264 -4.18 -17.24 5.25
N GLU A 265 -3.00 -17.84 5.19
CA GLU A 265 -2.77 -19.28 5.38
C GLU A 265 -1.43 -19.52 6.07
N GLU A 266 -1.37 -20.53 6.92
CA GLU A 266 -0.16 -20.88 7.70
C GLU A 266 1.05 -21.19 6.82
N ILE A 267 0.84 -21.72 5.62
CA ILE A 267 1.93 -22.04 4.68
C ILE A 267 2.77 -20.80 4.35
N ALA A 268 2.20 -19.62 4.38
CA ALA A 268 2.94 -18.38 4.17
C ALA A 268 3.93 -18.14 5.31
N ILE A 269 3.52 -18.37 6.55
CA ILE A 269 4.36 -18.22 7.75
C ILE A 269 5.44 -19.29 7.77
N ARG A 270 5.10 -20.53 7.37
CA ARG A 270 6.03 -21.66 7.28
C ARG A 270 7.20 -21.42 6.31
N THR A 271 7.07 -20.51 5.35
CA THR A 271 8.21 -20.15 4.49
C THR A 271 9.30 -19.37 5.22
N LEU A 272 8.98 -18.70 6.32
CA LEU A 272 9.94 -18.02 7.18
C LEU A 272 10.41 -18.91 8.33
N LEU A 273 9.51 -19.73 8.85
CA LEU A 273 9.67 -20.56 10.02
C LEU A 273 9.36 -22.03 9.67
N PRO A 274 10.33 -22.77 9.10
CA PRO A 274 10.08 -24.13 8.61
C PRO A 274 9.95 -25.17 9.75
N GLN A 275 10.34 -24.80 10.97
CA GLN A 275 10.15 -25.63 12.17
C GLN A 275 8.68 -25.70 12.61
N GLU A 276 8.37 -26.55 13.55
CA GLU A 276 7.06 -26.57 14.20
C GLU A 276 6.85 -25.26 14.97
N ILE A 277 5.69 -24.64 14.75
CA ILE A 277 5.29 -23.34 15.33
C ILE A 277 3.85 -23.41 15.80
N ASP A 278 3.55 -22.72 16.88
CA ASP A 278 2.19 -22.52 17.36
C ASP A 278 1.60 -21.27 16.68
N THR A 279 0.59 -21.49 15.86
CA THR A 279 -0.18 -20.43 15.22
C THR A 279 -1.60 -20.42 15.75
N TYR A 280 -2.28 -19.29 15.64
CA TYR A 280 -3.70 -19.21 15.97
C TYR A 280 -4.45 -18.28 15.01
N ASP A 281 -5.76 -18.48 14.93
CA ASP A 281 -6.66 -17.61 14.20
C ASP A 281 -7.14 -16.50 15.14
N PRO A 282 -6.99 -15.21 14.77
CA PRO A 282 -7.55 -14.11 15.54
C PRO A 282 -9.07 -14.23 15.72
N TYR A 283 -9.55 -13.82 16.86
CA TYR A 283 -10.97 -13.89 17.20
C TYR A 283 -11.81 -12.87 16.40
N ASP A 284 -13.11 -13.08 16.43
CA ASP A 284 -14.08 -12.11 15.92
C ASP A 284 -14.01 -10.79 16.67
N GLY A 285 -13.93 -9.69 15.93
CA GLY A 285 -13.78 -8.35 16.49
C GLY A 285 -12.39 -8.05 17.09
N GLU A 286 -11.39 -8.88 16.83
CA GLU A 286 -10.06 -8.68 17.38
C GLU A 286 -9.30 -7.57 16.67
N VAL A 287 -8.70 -6.68 17.46
CA VAL A 287 -7.74 -5.66 17.02
C VAL A 287 -6.45 -5.83 17.79
N LYS A 288 -5.35 -6.00 17.07
CA LYS A 288 -3.99 -6.02 17.64
C LYS A 288 -3.11 -4.97 16.98
N VAL A 289 -2.27 -4.34 17.78
CA VAL A 289 -1.24 -3.40 17.30
C VAL A 289 0.08 -3.76 17.99
N TRP A 290 1.12 -3.96 17.19
CA TRP A 290 2.49 -4.18 17.63
C TRP A 290 3.33 -2.95 17.34
N GLN A 291 4.11 -2.54 18.33
CA GLN A 291 5.15 -1.51 18.18
C GLN A 291 6.45 -2.16 17.70
N ILE A 292 7.17 -1.50 16.81
CA ILE A 292 8.37 -2.01 16.12
C ILE A 292 9.59 -1.21 16.50
#